data_e836119448b5663a37887c08cd73f696
#
_entry.id   e836119448b5663a37887c08cd73f696
#
_cell.length_a   1.000
_cell.length_b   1.000
_cell.length_c   1.000
_cell.angle_alpha   90.00
_cell.angle_beta   90.00
_cell.angle_gamma   90.00
#
_symmetry.space_group_name_H-M   'P 1'
#
loop_
_entity.id
_entity.type
_entity.pdbx_description
1 polymer ?
#
loop_
_entity_poly.entity_id
_entity_poly.type
_entity_poly.pdbx_seq_one_letter_code
_entity_poly.pdbx_strand_id
1 'polypeptide(L)'
;AHKKIDPLRKNFSFEIFGFDFMIDEDFTVYLIEGNTNPCLETNSAILSRIIPVMLDASFRLAVDPVLPPPELNFKRAHEALHENKYVQVFDESLEGETLKNLYQAGSQEIFSGDLSDIIGQ
;
A
#
# COMPACT_ATOMS: atom_id res chain seq x y z
N ALA A 1 3.55 10.85 -4.79
CA ALA A 1 3.04 11.08 -3.42
C ALA A 1 4.14 11.59 -2.48
N HIS A 2 5.34 10.99 -2.42
CA HIS A 2 6.42 11.35 -1.46
C HIS A 2 6.80 12.83 -1.49
N LYS A 3 6.83 13.48 -2.64
CA LYS A 3 7.16 14.93 -2.75
C LYS A 3 6.20 15.85 -1.99
N LYS A 4 4.99 15.38 -1.69
CA LYS A 4 3.97 16.15 -0.95
C LYS A 4 3.87 15.70 0.51
N ILE A 5 4.03 14.40 0.77
CA ILE A 5 3.83 13.80 2.10
C ILE A 5 5.12 13.83 2.90
N ASP A 6 6.24 13.44 2.30
CA ASP A 6 7.55 13.44 2.93
C ASP A 6 8.61 14.05 1.99
N PRO A 7 8.59 15.39 1.77
CA PRO A 7 9.48 16.08 0.83
C PRO A 7 10.96 15.98 1.20
N LEU A 8 11.26 15.75 2.48
CA LEU A 8 12.63 15.61 2.99
C LEU A 8 13.10 14.17 3.11
N ARG A 9 12.25 13.21 2.72
CA ARG A 9 12.51 11.75 2.81
C ARG A 9 13.00 11.30 4.18
N LYS A 10 12.37 11.82 5.24
CA LYS A 10 12.72 11.49 6.63
C LYS A 10 12.17 10.13 7.07
N ASN A 11 11.29 9.52 6.27
CA ASN A 11 10.67 8.21 6.52
C ASN A 11 9.95 8.10 7.87
N PHE A 12 9.36 9.21 8.35
CA PHE A 12 8.64 9.26 9.63
C PHE A 12 7.11 9.23 9.45
N SER A 13 6.66 8.91 8.25
CA SER A 13 5.24 8.81 7.93
C SER A 13 4.92 7.44 7.36
N PHE A 14 3.79 6.87 7.77
CA PHE A 14 3.22 5.67 7.18
C PHE A 14 1.70 5.81 7.17
N GLU A 15 1.03 5.02 6.36
CA GLU A 15 -0.41 4.99 6.28
C GLU A 15 -0.89 3.57 5.96
N ILE A 16 -2.08 3.22 6.46
CA ILE A 16 -2.73 1.96 6.17
C ILE A 16 -3.87 2.24 5.20
N PHE A 17 -3.85 1.58 4.05
CA PHE A 17 -4.90 1.65 3.04
C PHE A 17 -5.72 0.36 3.02
N GLY A 18 -7.01 0.50 2.80
CA GLY A 18 -7.88 -0.62 2.43
C GLY A 18 -8.14 -0.59 0.93
N PHE A 19 -7.84 -1.69 0.24
CA PHE A 19 -8.14 -1.83 -1.19
C PHE A 19 -9.26 -2.83 -1.39
N ASP A 20 -10.28 -2.42 -2.15
CA ASP A 20 -11.40 -3.26 -2.51
C ASP A 20 -11.18 -3.83 -3.91
N PHE A 21 -11.28 -5.15 -4.03
CA PHE A 21 -11.11 -5.87 -5.28
C PHE A 21 -12.37 -6.65 -5.63
N MET A 22 -12.62 -6.79 -6.92
CA MET A 22 -13.60 -7.72 -7.48
C MET A 22 -12.89 -8.78 -8.32
N ILE A 23 -13.40 -9.99 -8.29
CA ILE A 23 -12.92 -11.10 -9.11
C ILE A 23 -14.08 -11.52 -10.01
N ASP A 24 -13.84 -11.59 -11.32
CA ASP A 24 -14.84 -12.03 -12.29
C ASP A 24 -14.85 -13.57 -12.44
N GLU A 25 -15.70 -14.06 -13.34
CA GLU A 25 -15.87 -15.50 -13.60
C GLU A 25 -14.63 -16.17 -14.22
N ASP A 26 -13.75 -15.38 -14.84
CA ASP A 26 -12.47 -15.82 -15.41
C ASP A 26 -11.30 -15.67 -14.42
N PHE A 27 -11.58 -15.36 -13.16
CA PHE A 27 -10.61 -15.08 -12.10
C PHE A 27 -9.72 -13.86 -12.36
N THR A 28 -10.16 -12.94 -13.22
CA THR A 28 -9.49 -11.65 -13.41
C THR A 28 -9.78 -10.74 -12.23
N VAL A 29 -8.75 -10.14 -11.66
CA VAL A 29 -8.85 -9.28 -10.47
C VAL A 29 -8.90 -7.81 -10.90
N TYR A 30 -9.94 -7.10 -10.46
CA TYR A 30 -10.15 -5.68 -10.69
C TYR A 30 -10.05 -4.91 -9.38
N LEU A 31 -9.24 -3.86 -9.36
CA LEU A 31 -9.24 -2.91 -8.25
C LEU A 31 -10.46 -1.98 -8.41
N ILE A 32 -11.31 -1.95 -7.39
CA ILE A 32 -12.50 -1.09 -7.34
C ILE A 32 -12.13 0.28 -6.78
N GLU A 33 -11.58 0.31 -5.56
CA GLU A 33 -11.20 1.55 -4.90
C GLU A 33 -10.10 1.35 -3.85
N GLY A 34 -9.50 2.46 -3.44
CA GLY A 34 -8.56 2.52 -2.33
C GLY A 34 -9.03 3.50 -1.27
N ASN A 35 -9.17 3.03 -0.03
CA ASN A 35 -9.63 3.80 1.11
C ASN A 35 -8.46 4.20 2.00
N THR A 36 -8.29 5.50 2.27
CA THR A 36 -7.28 6.05 3.19
C THR A 36 -7.68 5.94 4.66
N ASN A 37 -8.93 5.56 4.93
CA ASN A 37 -9.44 5.32 6.28
C ASN A 37 -10.22 4.01 6.32
N PRO A 38 -9.53 2.86 6.23
CA PRO A 38 -10.18 1.56 6.23
C PRO A 38 -10.89 1.31 7.57
N CYS A 39 -12.00 0.58 7.52
CA CYS A 39 -12.71 0.17 8.72
C CYS A 39 -11.86 -0.84 9.50
N LEU A 40 -11.48 -0.49 10.72
CA LEU A 40 -10.70 -1.34 11.63
C LEU A 40 -11.54 -1.86 12.81
N GLU A 41 -12.87 -1.90 12.64
CA GLU A 41 -13.77 -2.44 13.64
C GLU A 41 -13.61 -3.96 13.79
N THR A 42 -13.74 -4.44 15.03
CA THR A 42 -13.60 -5.86 15.38
C THR A 42 -14.95 -6.50 15.69
N ASN A 43 -15.97 -6.17 14.93
CA ASN A 43 -17.37 -6.56 15.15
C ASN A 43 -17.70 -8.01 14.74
N SER A 44 -16.73 -8.79 14.28
CA SER A 44 -16.89 -10.21 13.98
C SER A 44 -15.75 -11.04 14.54
N ALA A 45 -15.97 -12.34 14.73
CA ALA A 45 -14.94 -13.27 15.23
C ALA A 45 -13.71 -13.35 14.30
N ILE A 46 -13.89 -13.13 13.01
CA ILE A 46 -12.79 -13.09 12.02
C ILE A 46 -12.00 -11.79 12.18
N LEU A 47 -12.68 -10.65 12.17
CA LEU A 47 -12.05 -9.33 12.27
C LEU A 47 -11.35 -9.13 13.61
N SER A 48 -11.92 -9.63 14.72
CA SER A 48 -11.28 -9.59 16.04
C SER A 48 -9.97 -10.40 16.13
N ARG A 49 -9.73 -11.31 15.20
CA ARG A 49 -8.47 -12.05 15.10
C ARG A 49 -7.48 -11.40 14.13
N ILE A 50 -7.97 -10.88 13.01
CA ILE A 50 -7.11 -10.37 11.93
C ILE A 50 -6.63 -8.95 12.23
N ILE A 51 -7.53 -8.04 12.61
CA ILE A 51 -7.21 -6.62 12.76
C ILE A 51 -6.10 -6.36 13.80
N PRO A 52 -6.15 -6.91 15.03
CA PRO A 52 -5.08 -6.67 16.01
C PRO A 52 -3.71 -7.20 15.53
N VAL A 53 -3.68 -8.36 14.89
CA VAL A 53 -2.42 -8.95 14.37
C VAL A 53 -1.86 -8.12 13.22
N MET A 54 -2.72 -7.64 12.33
CA MET A 54 -2.32 -6.76 11.23
C MET A 54 -1.76 -5.43 11.76
N LEU A 55 -2.43 -4.80 12.74
CA LEU A 55 -1.97 -3.55 13.34
C LEU A 55 -0.64 -3.71 14.08
N ASP A 56 -0.48 -4.77 14.88
CA ASP A 56 0.79 -5.08 15.55
C ASP A 56 1.93 -5.23 14.54
N ALA A 57 1.70 -5.99 13.47
CA ALA A 57 2.67 -6.15 12.38
C ALA A 57 2.99 -4.83 11.66
N SER A 58 1.99 -3.96 11.44
CA SER A 58 2.17 -2.64 10.85
C SER A 58 3.05 -1.74 11.72
N PHE A 59 2.79 -1.69 13.03
CA PHE A 59 3.58 -0.89 13.96
C PHE A 59 5.01 -1.38 14.08
N ARG A 60 5.23 -2.68 14.08
CA ARG A 60 6.58 -3.27 14.07
C ARG A 60 7.38 -2.89 12.81
N LEU A 61 6.73 -2.76 11.67
CA LEU A 61 7.38 -2.33 10.43
C LEU A 61 7.63 -0.82 10.37
N ALA A 62 6.67 -0.01 10.85
CA ALA A 62 6.68 1.42 10.63
C ALA A 62 7.20 2.22 11.84
N VAL A 63 6.92 1.76 13.07
CA VAL A 63 7.20 2.51 14.30
C VAL A 63 8.46 2.02 15.00
N ASP A 64 8.64 0.70 15.19
CA ASP A 64 9.78 0.15 15.92
C ASP A 64 11.16 0.55 15.36
N PRO A 65 11.35 0.70 14.03
CA PRO A 65 12.62 1.18 13.49
C PRO A 65 12.98 2.61 13.92
N VAL A 66 11.97 3.45 14.22
CA VAL A 66 12.13 4.86 14.60
C VAL A 66 12.09 5.02 16.12
N LEU A 67 11.23 4.28 16.78
CA LEU A 67 11.00 4.27 18.22
C LEU A 67 11.09 2.83 18.72
N PRO A 68 12.32 2.30 18.89
CA PRO A 68 12.49 0.90 19.27
C PRO A 68 11.89 0.64 20.66
N PRO A 69 11.23 -0.52 20.84
CA PRO A 69 10.68 -0.91 22.13
C PRO A 69 11.80 -1.09 23.17
N PRO A 70 11.51 -1.00 24.49
CA PRO A 70 12.49 -1.22 25.54
C PRO A 70 13.24 -2.55 25.37
N GLU A 71 14.54 -2.58 25.70
CA GLU A 71 15.46 -3.72 25.47
C GLU A 71 14.94 -5.09 25.94
N LEU A 72 14.14 -5.12 27.00
CA LEU A 72 13.51 -6.33 27.51
C LEU A 72 12.61 -7.05 26.48
N ASN A 73 12.15 -6.33 25.47
CA ASN A 73 11.28 -6.84 24.42
C ASN A 73 11.98 -6.92 23.03
N PHE A 74 13.25 -6.52 22.94
CA PHE A 74 13.98 -6.44 21.67
C PHE A 74 14.09 -7.80 20.97
N LYS A 75 14.30 -8.89 21.74
CA LYS A 75 14.30 -10.24 21.19
C LYS A 75 12.95 -10.61 20.58
N ARG A 76 11.84 -10.25 21.25
CA ARG A 76 10.48 -10.50 20.73
C ARG A 76 10.17 -9.65 19.50
N ALA A 77 10.63 -8.39 19.47
CA ALA A 77 10.46 -7.55 18.29
C ALA A 77 11.21 -8.12 17.08
N HIS A 78 12.44 -8.58 17.27
CA HIS A 78 13.24 -9.18 16.20
C HIS A 78 12.72 -10.54 15.76
N GLU A 79 12.31 -11.40 16.69
CA GLU A 79 11.69 -12.69 16.38
C GLU A 79 10.35 -12.52 15.68
N ALA A 80 9.55 -11.51 16.06
CA ALA A 80 8.27 -11.25 15.45
C ALA A 80 8.37 -10.59 14.06
N LEU A 81 9.47 -9.95 13.69
CA LEU A 81 9.74 -9.52 12.32
C LEU A 81 9.85 -10.74 11.37
N HIS A 82 10.36 -11.88 11.86
CA HIS A 82 10.40 -13.12 11.09
C HIS A 82 9.01 -13.75 10.88
N GLU A 83 8.03 -13.45 11.72
CA GLU A 83 6.65 -13.90 11.61
C GLU A 83 5.74 -12.89 10.91
N ASN A 84 6.27 -11.73 10.51
CA ASN A 84 5.49 -10.70 9.86
C ASN A 84 5.04 -11.18 8.48
N LYS A 85 3.71 -11.17 8.25
CA LYS A 85 3.09 -11.63 7.01
C LYS A 85 2.96 -10.56 5.94
N TYR A 86 3.42 -9.34 6.20
CA TYR A 86 3.47 -8.31 5.17
C TYR A 86 4.47 -8.70 4.09
N VAL A 87 4.07 -8.52 2.84
CA VAL A 87 4.92 -8.73 1.66
C VAL A 87 5.15 -7.37 1.01
N GLN A 88 6.40 -7.01 0.79
CA GLN A 88 6.73 -5.80 0.03
C GLN A 88 6.30 -5.99 -1.42
N VAL A 89 5.38 -5.16 -1.90
CA VAL A 89 4.84 -5.23 -3.26
C VAL A 89 5.42 -4.16 -4.18
N PHE A 90 6.05 -3.13 -3.63
CA PHE A 90 6.66 -2.04 -4.40
C PHE A 90 7.75 -1.34 -3.59
N ASP A 91 8.86 -1.01 -4.25
CA ASP A 91 9.94 -0.18 -3.72
C ASP A 91 10.25 0.95 -4.72
N GLU A 92 9.97 2.18 -4.33
CA GLU A 92 10.20 3.34 -5.19
C GLU A 92 11.68 3.49 -5.59
N SER A 93 12.61 3.08 -4.73
CA SER A 93 14.05 3.17 -5.01
C SER A 93 14.51 2.24 -6.12
N LEU A 94 13.83 1.10 -6.27
CA LEU A 94 14.14 0.08 -7.26
C LEU A 94 13.24 0.17 -8.50
N GLU A 95 11.95 0.44 -8.30
CA GLU A 95 10.91 0.29 -9.33
C GLU A 95 10.34 1.63 -9.80
N GLY A 96 10.67 2.74 -9.11
CA GLY A 96 10.07 4.05 -9.34
C GLY A 96 10.31 4.61 -10.74
N GLU A 97 11.48 4.34 -11.36
CA GLU A 97 11.78 4.80 -12.72
C GLU A 97 10.97 4.02 -13.77
N THR A 98 10.84 2.72 -13.61
CA THR A 98 10.00 1.88 -14.47
C THR A 98 8.55 2.33 -14.42
N LEU A 99 8.02 2.62 -13.22
CA LEU A 99 6.65 3.12 -13.04
C LEU A 99 6.44 4.48 -13.72
N LYS A 100 7.40 5.40 -13.64
CA LYS A 100 7.33 6.70 -14.34
C LYS A 100 7.26 6.53 -15.85
N ASN A 101 8.08 5.64 -16.39
CA ASN A 101 8.12 5.36 -17.82
C ASN A 101 6.79 4.77 -18.32
N LEU A 102 6.19 3.86 -17.55
CA LEU A 102 4.86 3.32 -17.84
C LEU A 102 3.77 4.41 -17.82
N TYR A 103 3.82 5.31 -16.83
CA TYR A 103 2.88 6.44 -16.75
C TYR A 103 3.00 7.40 -17.92
N GLN A 104 4.23 7.69 -18.38
CA GLN A 104 4.46 8.57 -19.51
C GLN A 104 3.99 7.92 -20.83
N ALA A 105 4.27 6.64 -21.02
CA ALA A 105 3.79 5.89 -22.19
C ALA A 105 2.27 5.84 -22.25
N GLY A 106 1.59 5.46 -21.16
CA GLY A 106 0.13 5.42 -21.08
C GLY A 106 -0.53 6.79 -21.27
N SER A 107 0.11 7.87 -20.82
CA SER A 107 -0.40 9.23 -21.04
C SER A 107 -0.31 9.64 -22.51
N GLN A 108 0.71 9.19 -23.24
CA GLN A 108 0.84 9.46 -24.67
C GLN A 108 -0.20 8.68 -25.50
N GLU A 109 -0.53 7.45 -25.13
CA GLU A 109 -1.59 6.69 -25.80
C GLU A 109 -2.98 7.31 -25.61
N ILE A 110 -3.27 7.84 -24.42
CA ILE A 110 -4.57 8.49 -24.13
C ILE A 110 -4.70 9.81 -24.90
N PHE A 111 -3.61 10.58 -25.09
CA PHE A 111 -3.62 11.84 -25.82
C PHE A 111 -3.42 11.69 -27.34
N SER A 112 -2.96 10.53 -27.82
CA SER A 112 -2.83 10.24 -29.24
C SER A 112 -4.10 9.58 -29.85
N GLY A 113 -5.04 9.18 -29.01
CA GLY A 113 -6.38 8.75 -29.44
C GLY A 113 -7.10 9.97 -30.04
N ASP A 114 -7.28 9.91 -31.35
CA ASP A 114 -7.81 10.97 -32.21
C ASP A 114 -9.18 11.45 -31.71
N LEU A 115 -9.26 12.66 -31.22
CA LEU A 115 -10.49 13.36 -30.84
C LEU A 115 -11.41 13.59 -32.07
N SER A 116 -10.95 13.29 -33.29
CA SER A 116 -11.71 13.42 -34.52
C SER A 116 -12.89 12.43 -34.60
N ASP A 117 -12.84 11.28 -33.92
CA ASP A 117 -13.91 10.29 -33.94
C ASP A 117 -15.10 10.60 -32.99
N ILE A 118 -14.95 11.59 -32.10
CA ILE A 118 -15.99 11.96 -31.12
C ILE A 118 -16.78 13.22 -31.54
N ILE A 119 -16.28 14.03 -32.46
CA ILE A 119 -16.89 15.32 -32.85
C ILE A 119 -17.54 15.27 -34.22
N GLY A 120 -17.53 14.13 -34.90
CA GLY A 120 -18.02 13.98 -36.25
C GLY A 120 -19.34 13.21 -36.37
N GLN A 121 -20.42 13.72 -35.80
CA GLN A 121 -21.80 13.61 -36.38
C GLN A 121 -22.70 14.65 -35.76
#